data_7f954ded04ae029424f1f924102ae687
#
_entry.id   7f954ded04ae029424f1f924102ae687
#
_cell.length_a   1.000
_cell.length_b   1.000
_cell.length_c   1.000
_cell.angle_alpha   90.00
_cell.angle_beta   90.00
_cell.angle_gamma   90.00
#
_symmetry.space_group_name_H-M   'P 1'
#
loop_
_entity.id
_entity.type
_entity.pdbx_description
1 polymer ?
#
loop_
_entity_poly.entity_id
_entity_poly.type
_entity_poly.pdbx_seq_one_letter_code
_entity_poly.pdbx_strand_id
1 'polypeptide(L)'
;VPLSLFNLKKNDDFGIFEIGMDKKGEIDYLSKIIKPDVGVITNISYAHIKNFKNINQIALAKSEIIRNIKEEGHLILNKDDKFYNFHKMIGLRRNLKILSFSLKNKSATVNLDSISKVKSKYKISININKIKKYFYFNSLFENDLKNLLATIAIMSIYKDIQKLDKNIFYD
;
A
#
# COMPACT_ATOMS: atom_id res chain seq x y z
N VAL A 1 15.86 6.27 5.84
CA VAL A 1 15.53 6.79 4.49
C VAL A 1 16.72 7.52 3.85
N PRO A 2 17.40 8.51 4.47
CA PRO A 2 18.48 9.20 3.76
C PRO A 2 19.58 8.25 3.28
N LEU A 3 20.07 7.34 4.12
CA LEU A 3 21.08 6.33 3.72
C LEU A 3 20.58 5.40 2.61
N SER A 4 19.31 5.01 2.65
CA SER A 4 18.73 4.13 1.62
C SER A 4 18.65 4.81 0.25
N LEU A 5 18.48 6.14 0.22
CA LEU A 5 18.49 6.90 -1.04
C LEU A 5 19.86 6.88 -1.72
N PHE A 6 20.95 6.88 -0.95
CA PHE A 6 22.31 6.77 -1.51
C PHE A 6 22.61 5.39 -2.13
N ASN A 7 21.83 4.37 -1.77
CA ASN A 7 21.97 3.03 -2.36
C ASN A 7 21.29 2.89 -3.73
N LEU A 8 20.45 3.86 -4.15
CA LEU A 8 19.85 3.85 -5.48
C LEU A 8 20.93 4.04 -6.54
N LYS A 9 20.90 3.15 -7.53
CA LYS A 9 21.78 3.18 -8.69
C LYS A 9 21.05 3.77 -9.89
N LYS A 10 21.78 4.30 -10.83
CA LYS A 10 21.22 4.90 -12.06
C LYS A 10 20.35 3.93 -12.87
N ASN A 11 20.58 2.63 -12.74
CA ASN A 11 19.88 1.57 -13.48
C ASN A 11 18.75 0.91 -12.66
N ASP A 12 18.43 1.41 -11.48
CA ASP A 12 17.30 0.90 -10.70
C ASP A 12 16.00 1.46 -11.26
N ASP A 13 15.05 0.59 -11.59
CA ASP A 13 13.72 0.97 -12.08
C ASP A 13 12.83 1.50 -10.96
N PHE A 14 13.04 1.03 -9.72
CA PHE A 14 12.19 1.35 -8.57
C PHE A 14 13.01 1.50 -7.29
N GLY A 15 12.64 2.51 -6.48
CA GLY A 15 13.06 2.66 -5.09
C GLY A 15 11.87 2.45 -4.15
N ILE A 16 11.97 1.50 -3.22
CA ILE A 16 10.94 1.24 -2.22
C ILE A 16 11.47 1.65 -0.84
N PHE A 17 10.76 2.58 -0.19
CA PHE A 17 11.18 3.13 1.09
C PHE A 17 10.08 2.94 2.14
N GLU A 18 10.39 2.22 3.20
CA GLU A 18 9.55 2.21 4.39
C GLU A 18 9.83 3.47 5.23
N ILE A 19 8.76 4.20 5.56
CA ILE A 19 8.82 5.39 6.38
C ILE A 19 8.13 5.10 7.71
N GLY A 20 8.93 4.90 8.75
CA GLY A 20 8.45 4.86 10.14
C GLY A 20 8.30 6.26 10.73
N MET A 21 7.60 6.34 11.87
CA MET A 21 7.46 7.58 12.65
C MET A 21 7.41 7.29 14.14
N ASP A 22 8.02 8.13 14.92
CA ASP A 22 7.86 8.20 16.38
C ASP A 22 7.09 9.45 16.80
N LYS A 23 7.10 10.51 16.01
CA LYS A 23 6.38 11.76 16.25
C LYS A 23 5.86 12.40 14.97
N LYS A 24 4.94 13.34 15.14
CA LYS A 24 4.39 14.15 14.05
C LYS A 24 5.51 14.93 13.34
N GLY A 25 5.41 15.04 12.00
CA GLY A 25 6.35 15.76 11.14
C GLY A 25 7.48 14.90 10.56
N GLU A 26 7.73 13.71 11.10
CA GLU A 26 8.80 12.83 10.60
C GLU A 26 8.48 12.26 9.22
N ILE A 27 7.22 11.87 8.99
CA ILE A 27 6.78 11.39 7.67
C ILE A 27 6.81 12.54 6.66
N ASP A 28 6.40 13.76 7.05
CA ASP A 28 6.50 14.93 6.17
C ASP A 28 7.95 15.18 5.76
N TYR A 29 8.86 15.21 6.72
CA TYR A 29 10.29 15.43 6.48
C TYR A 29 10.89 14.38 5.53
N LEU A 30 10.68 13.09 5.81
CA LEU A 30 11.26 12.00 5.04
C LEU A 30 10.63 11.88 3.66
N SER A 31 9.30 12.01 3.55
CA SER A 31 8.62 11.95 2.26
C SER A 31 8.90 13.15 1.37
N LYS A 32 9.22 14.31 1.95
CA LYS A 32 9.66 15.51 1.21
C LYS A 32 11.02 15.31 0.54
N ILE A 33 11.91 14.51 1.16
CA ILE A 33 13.19 14.14 0.57
C ILE A 33 12.99 13.15 -0.58
N ILE A 34 12.11 12.15 -0.39
CA ILE A 34 11.86 11.07 -1.37
C ILE A 34 11.07 11.59 -2.57
N LYS A 35 10.06 12.46 -2.35
CA LYS A 35 9.10 12.89 -3.37
C LYS A 35 8.52 11.70 -4.13
N PRO A 36 7.75 10.82 -3.48
CA PRO A 36 7.33 9.55 -4.05
C PRO A 36 6.35 9.75 -5.22
N ASP A 37 6.43 8.89 -6.22
CA ASP A 37 5.43 8.76 -7.29
C ASP A 37 4.19 8.03 -6.78
N VAL A 38 4.38 7.13 -5.81
CA VAL A 38 3.32 6.33 -5.18
C VAL A 38 3.49 6.36 -3.68
N GLY A 39 2.45 6.81 -2.96
CA GLY A 39 2.36 6.68 -1.51
C GLY A 39 1.41 5.54 -1.13
N VAL A 40 1.78 4.76 -0.11
CA VAL A 40 0.95 3.66 0.39
C VAL A 40 0.71 3.84 1.88
N ILE A 41 -0.55 3.79 2.31
CA ILE A 41 -0.92 3.71 3.72
C ILE A 41 -1.58 2.35 3.95
N THR A 42 -0.84 1.42 4.55
CA THR A 42 -1.27 0.03 4.69
C THR A 42 -2.34 -0.15 5.77
N ASN A 43 -2.13 0.45 6.92
CA ASN A 43 -3.09 0.44 8.03
C ASN A 43 -2.82 1.56 9.04
N ILE A 44 -3.83 1.85 9.86
CA ILE A 44 -3.72 2.69 11.05
C ILE A 44 -3.97 1.81 12.26
N SER A 45 -2.93 1.61 13.06
CA SER A 45 -2.99 0.78 14.27
C SER A 45 -2.35 1.53 15.45
N TYR A 46 -2.50 0.96 16.64
CA TYR A 46 -1.93 1.50 17.88
C TYR A 46 -0.41 1.32 18.01
N ALA A 47 0.29 0.85 16.97
CA ALA A 47 1.74 0.89 16.93
C ALA A 47 2.22 2.34 17.16
N HIS A 48 3.26 2.50 17.99
CA HIS A 48 3.83 3.82 18.37
C HIS A 48 2.92 4.72 19.24
N ILE A 49 1.87 4.17 19.87
CA ILE A 49 0.92 4.95 20.70
C ILE A 49 1.60 5.72 21.85
N LYS A 50 2.79 5.31 22.30
CA LYS A 50 3.53 5.99 23.37
C LYS A 50 3.75 7.48 23.10
N ASN A 51 3.87 7.87 21.83
CA ASN A 51 4.16 9.23 21.39
C ASN A 51 2.95 9.97 20.83
N PHE A 52 1.76 9.33 20.81
CA PHE A 52 0.53 9.89 20.28
C PHE A 52 -0.62 9.76 21.29
N LYS A 53 -1.39 10.83 21.49
CA LYS A 53 -2.50 10.82 22.46
C LYS A 53 -3.64 9.87 22.07
N ASN A 54 -3.83 9.63 20.79
CA ASN A 54 -4.88 8.76 20.28
C ASN A 54 -4.62 8.35 18.82
N ILE A 55 -5.40 7.40 18.32
CA ILE A 55 -5.27 6.85 16.98
C ILE A 55 -5.54 7.88 15.86
N ASN A 56 -6.33 8.94 16.13
CA ASN A 56 -6.57 10.00 15.15
C ASN A 56 -5.28 10.79 14.87
N GLN A 57 -4.44 10.98 15.89
CA GLN A 57 -3.13 11.62 15.70
C GLN A 57 -2.18 10.76 14.87
N ILE A 58 -2.25 9.42 15.03
CA ILE A 58 -1.50 8.49 14.18
C ILE A 58 -1.97 8.59 12.72
N ALA A 59 -3.29 8.63 12.50
CA ALA A 59 -3.85 8.79 11.16
C ALA A 59 -3.43 10.14 10.52
N LEU A 60 -3.44 11.23 11.29
CA LEU A 60 -2.96 12.55 10.85
C LEU A 60 -1.45 12.50 10.49
N ALA A 61 -0.62 11.90 11.33
CA ALA A 61 0.81 11.80 11.06
C ALA A 61 1.09 10.95 9.81
N LYS A 62 0.41 9.81 9.65
CA LYS A 62 0.55 8.99 8.42
C LYS A 62 0.04 9.71 7.17
N SER A 63 -0.94 10.61 7.30
CA SER A 63 -1.42 11.41 6.18
C SER A 63 -0.39 12.43 5.65
N GLU A 64 0.67 12.70 6.40
CA GLU A 64 1.73 13.63 5.99
C GLU A 64 2.40 13.21 4.67
N ILE A 65 2.53 11.89 4.40
CA ILE A 65 3.08 11.40 3.13
C ILE A 65 2.30 11.93 1.92
N ILE A 66 0.97 12.12 2.05
CA ILE A 66 0.09 12.51 0.95
C ILE A 66 0.49 13.87 0.37
N ARG A 67 1.02 14.77 1.23
CA ARG A 67 1.43 16.12 0.80
C ARG A 67 2.61 16.12 -0.16
N ASN A 68 3.46 15.11 -0.07
CA ASN A 68 4.73 15.05 -0.77
C ASN A 68 4.74 14.05 -1.93
N ILE A 69 3.61 13.37 -2.19
CA ILE A 69 3.41 12.61 -3.44
C ILE A 69 3.44 13.60 -4.60
N LYS A 70 4.16 13.26 -5.68
CA LYS A 70 4.23 14.07 -6.89
C LYS A 70 2.84 14.36 -7.45
N GLU A 71 2.70 15.44 -8.21
CA GLU A 71 1.47 15.75 -8.93
C GLU A 71 1.09 14.58 -9.85
N GLU A 72 -0.21 14.31 -9.98
CA GLU A 72 -0.77 13.15 -10.68
C GLU A 72 -0.27 11.77 -10.21
N GLY A 73 0.47 11.74 -9.11
CA GLY A 73 0.93 10.50 -8.48
C GLY A 73 -0.22 9.67 -7.91
N HIS A 74 0.12 8.52 -7.36
CA HIS A 74 -0.86 7.57 -6.87
C HIS A 74 -0.85 7.49 -5.34
N LEU A 75 -2.04 7.39 -4.76
CA LEU A 75 -2.23 7.09 -3.34
C LEU A 75 -2.98 5.76 -3.21
N ILE A 76 -2.32 4.79 -2.58
CA ILE A 76 -2.87 3.45 -2.34
C ILE A 76 -3.32 3.33 -0.89
N LEU A 77 -4.56 2.95 -0.67
CA LEU A 77 -5.21 2.94 0.63
C LEU A 77 -5.89 1.60 0.93
N ASN A 78 -5.80 1.16 2.19
CA ASN A 78 -6.60 0.06 2.70
C ASN A 78 -8.05 0.48 2.88
N LYS A 79 -8.97 -0.08 2.10
CA LYS A 79 -10.40 0.26 2.16
C LYS A 79 -11.13 -0.34 3.37
N ASP A 80 -10.52 -1.31 4.05
CA ASP A 80 -11.04 -1.87 5.30
C ASP A 80 -10.66 -1.03 6.53
N ASP A 81 -9.75 -0.04 6.35
CA ASP A 81 -9.33 0.85 7.44
C ASP A 81 -10.39 1.93 7.71
N LYS A 82 -10.67 2.20 8.99
CA LYS A 82 -11.65 3.23 9.40
C LYS A 82 -11.29 4.65 8.94
N PHE A 83 -10.01 4.92 8.68
CA PHE A 83 -9.52 6.22 8.18
C PHE A 83 -9.43 6.29 6.66
N TYR A 84 -9.91 5.26 5.95
CA TYR A 84 -9.89 5.23 4.48
C TYR A 84 -10.46 6.51 3.87
N ASN A 85 -11.69 6.91 4.26
CA ASN A 85 -12.34 8.09 3.69
C ASN A 85 -11.58 9.39 4.03
N PHE A 86 -11.02 9.49 5.24
CA PHE A 86 -10.20 10.62 5.65
C PHE A 86 -8.98 10.80 4.74
N HIS A 87 -8.18 9.75 4.54
CA HIS A 87 -7.00 9.80 3.67
C HIS A 87 -7.37 10.00 2.21
N LYS A 88 -8.44 9.34 1.74
CA LYS A 88 -8.96 9.49 0.37
C LYS A 88 -9.30 10.94 0.07
N MET A 89 -10.01 11.64 0.97
CA MET A 89 -10.38 13.05 0.78
C MET A 89 -9.16 13.97 0.70
N ILE A 90 -8.11 13.70 1.49
CA ILE A 90 -6.86 14.48 1.40
C ILE A 90 -6.20 14.23 0.03
N GLY A 91 -6.13 12.97 -0.42
CA GLY A 91 -5.55 12.62 -1.70
C GLY A 91 -6.29 13.26 -2.88
N LEU A 92 -7.63 13.24 -2.87
CA LEU A 92 -8.44 13.87 -3.91
C LEU A 92 -8.24 15.39 -3.99
N ARG A 93 -8.10 16.08 -2.85
CA ARG A 93 -7.78 17.53 -2.80
C ARG A 93 -6.40 17.84 -3.39
N ARG A 94 -5.53 16.86 -3.49
CA ARG A 94 -4.20 16.92 -4.10
C ARG A 94 -4.19 16.42 -5.55
N ASN A 95 -5.36 16.14 -6.15
CA ASN A 95 -5.51 15.57 -7.49
C ASN A 95 -4.77 14.24 -7.69
N LEU A 96 -4.58 13.46 -6.60
CA LEU A 96 -3.92 12.17 -6.69
C LEU A 96 -4.89 11.10 -7.24
N LYS A 97 -4.33 10.15 -7.97
CA LYS A 97 -5.03 8.94 -8.43
C LYS A 97 -5.16 7.97 -7.27
N ILE A 98 -6.39 7.69 -6.85
CA ILE A 98 -6.66 6.85 -5.68
C ILE A 98 -6.88 5.41 -6.13
N LEU A 99 -6.02 4.50 -5.64
CA LEU A 99 -6.26 3.06 -5.69
C LEU A 99 -6.56 2.55 -4.28
N SER A 100 -7.30 1.46 -4.20
CA SER A 100 -7.63 0.86 -2.91
C SER A 100 -7.47 -0.64 -2.94
N PHE A 101 -7.08 -1.22 -1.82
CA PHE A 101 -7.09 -2.66 -1.62
C PHE A 101 -7.96 -3.05 -0.42
N SER A 102 -8.47 -4.28 -0.41
CA SER A 102 -9.35 -4.73 0.66
C SER A 102 -9.42 -6.25 0.72
N LEU A 103 -9.49 -6.79 1.93
CA LEU A 103 -9.83 -8.20 2.18
C LEU A 103 -11.34 -8.43 2.17
N LYS A 104 -12.13 -7.42 2.54
CA LYS A 104 -13.58 -7.55 2.81
C LYS A 104 -14.44 -6.81 1.77
N ASN A 105 -14.04 -5.63 1.35
CA ASN A 105 -14.84 -4.75 0.51
C ASN A 105 -14.61 -5.00 -0.97
N LYS A 106 -15.59 -5.59 -1.64
CA LYS A 106 -15.55 -5.95 -3.07
C LYS A 106 -15.52 -4.75 -4.03
N SER A 107 -15.76 -3.53 -3.55
CA SER A 107 -15.67 -2.32 -4.36
C SER A 107 -14.28 -1.66 -4.33
N ALA A 108 -13.27 -2.30 -3.70
CA ALA A 108 -11.89 -1.86 -3.79
C ALA A 108 -11.31 -2.16 -5.19
N THR A 109 -10.33 -1.34 -5.61
CA THR A 109 -9.60 -1.53 -6.88
C THR A 109 -8.99 -2.93 -6.96
N VAL A 110 -8.37 -3.36 -5.87
CA VAL A 110 -7.84 -4.72 -5.67
C VAL A 110 -8.55 -5.33 -4.48
N ASN A 111 -9.27 -6.43 -4.66
CA ASN A 111 -9.95 -7.07 -3.54
C ASN A 111 -9.80 -8.58 -3.57
N LEU A 112 -9.73 -9.15 -2.36
CA LEU A 112 -9.75 -10.60 -2.18
C LEU A 112 -11.09 -11.16 -2.63
N ASP A 113 -11.08 -12.16 -3.50
CA ASP A 113 -12.28 -12.87 -3.92
C ASP A 113 -12.48 -14.14 -3.11
N SER A 114 -11.51 -15.06 -3.16
CA SER A 114 -11.55 -16.32 -2.43
C SER A 114 -10.16 -16.86 -2.15
N ILE A 115 -10.10 -17.77 -1.17
CA ILE A 115 -8.88 -18.51 -0.80
C ILE A 115 -9.20 -20.00 -0.86
N SER A 116 -8.33 -20.79 -1.47
CA SER A 116 -8.41 -22.24 -1.45
C SER A 116 -7.02 -22.86 -1.22
N LYS A 117 -6.95 -23.98 -0.49
CA LYS A 117 -5.71 -24.71 -0.26
C LYS A 117 -5.43 -25.62 -1.45
N VAL A 118 -4.20 -25.60 -1.98
CA VAL A 118 -3.77 -26.45 -3.07
C VAL A 118 -2.42 -27.07 -2.69
N LYS A 119 -2.43 -28.33 -2.23
CA LYS A 119 -1.25 -29.01 -1.66
C LYS A 119 -0.65 -28.21 -0.49
N SER A 120 0.61 -27.81 -0.58
CA SER A 120 1.34 -27.06 0.44
C SER A 120 1.17 -25.54 0.35
N LYS A 121 0.44 -25.01 -0.65
CA LYS A 121 0.27 -23.58 -0.91
C LYS A 121 -1.21 -23.16 -0.95
N TYR A 122 -1.45 -21.87 -0.90
CA TYR A 122 -2.79 -21.29 -1.02
C TYR A 122 -2.95 -20.61 -2.38
N LYS A 123 -4.08 -20.89 -3.02
CA LYS A 123 -4.52 -20.17 -4.21
C LYS A 123 -5.37 -18.99 -3.75
N ILE A 124 -4.86 -17.81 -3.93
CA ILE A 124 -5.51 -16.54 -3.58
C ILE A 124 -6.12 -15.97 -4.85
N SER A 125 -7.45 -15.98 -4.94
CA SER A 125 -8.18 -15.36 -6.07
C SER A 125 -8.49 -13.92 -5.73
N ILE A 126 -8.19 -13.01 -6.65
CA ILE A 126 -8.23 -11.57 -6.46
C ILE A 126 -8.94 -10.93 -7.65
N ASN A 127 -9.78 -9.94 -7.40
CA ASN A 127 -10.28 -9.05 -8.45
C ASN A 127 -9.42 -7.79 -8.50
N ILE A 128 -8.97 -7.43 -9.69
CA ILE A 128 -8.14 -6.25 -9.96
C ILE A 128 -8.84 -5.46 -11.07
N ASN A 129 -9.41 -4.30 -10.75
CA ASN A 129 -10.21 -3.52 -11.70
C ASN A 129 -11.30 -4.36 -12.40
N LYS A 130 -11.99 -5.23 -11.65
CA LYS A 130 -13.02 -6.18 -12.14
C LYS A 130 -12.48 -7.37 -12.96
N ILE A 131 -11.17 -7.47 -13.17
CA ILE A 131 -10.53 -8.63 -13.81
C ILE A 131 -10.15 -9.61 -12.71
N LYS A 132 -10.61 -10.86 -12.82
CA LYS A 132 -10.28 -11.90 -11.85
C LYS A 132 -8.96 -12.58 -12.23
N LYS A 133 -8.03 -12.65 -11.25
CA LYS A 133 -6.78 -13.38 -11.36
C LYS A 133 -6.50 -14.13 -10.07
N TYR A 134 -5.63 -15.14 -10.11
CA TYR A 134 -5.16 -15.83 -8.90
C TYR A 134 -3.64 -15.87 -8.86
N PHE A 135 -3.14 -15.93 -7.62
CA PHE A 135 -1.72 -16.13 -7.32
C PHE A 135 -1.58 -17.24 -6.28
N TYR A 136 -0.45 -17.90 -6.28
CA TYR A 136 -0.07 -18.79 -5.18
C TYR A 136 0.66 -18.00 -4.11
N PHE A 137 0.40 -18.36 -2.86
CA PHE A 137 0.96 -17.69 -1.70
C PHE A 137 1.12 -18.71 -0.56
N ASN A 138 2.06 -18.46 0.35
CA ASN A 138 2.40 -19.39 1.42
C ASN A 138 1.90 -18.97 2.81
N SER A 139 1.28 -17.79 2.93
CA SER A 139 0.76 -17.25 4.19
C SER A 139 -0.74 -16.96 4.12
N LEU A 140 -1.42 -17.14 5.26
CA LEU A 140 -2.80 -16.70 5.49
C LEU A 140 -2.91 -15.64 6.61
N PHE A 141 -1.78 -15.18 7.15
CA PHE A 141 -1.83 -14.08 8.11
C PHE A 141 -2.45 -12.83 7.47
N GLU A 142 -3.35 -12.19 8.19
CA GLU A 142 -4.13 -11.06 7.67
C GLU A 142 -3.23 -9.92 7.15
N ASN A 143 -2.12 -9.65 7.85
CA ASN A 143 -1.18 -8.62 7.43
C ASN A 143 -0.46 -8.98 6.14
N ASP A 144 -0.08 -10.26 5.94
CA ASP A 144 0.58 -10.71 4.72
C ASP A 144 -0.37 -10.62 3.53
N LEU A 145 -1.64 -10.99 3.71
CA LEU A 145 -2.67 -10.85 2.69
C LEU A 145 -2.92 -9.37 2.33
N LYS A 146 -2.94 -8.48 3.33
CA LYS A 146 -3.03 -7.03 3.08
C LYS A 146 -1.84 -6.51 2.30
N ASN A 147 -0.62 -6.93 2.67
CA ASN A 147 0.60 -6.55 1.97
C ASN A 147 0.61 -7.09 0.53
N LEU A 148 0.18 -8.34 0.32
CA LEU A 148 0.00 -8.91 -1.02
C LEU A 148 -0.93 -8.05 -1.88
N LEU A 149 -2.12 -7.69 -1.37
CA LEU A 149 -3.07 -6.87 -2.11
C LEU A 149 -2.53 -5.46 -2.39
N ALA A 150 -1.83 -4.85 -1.42
CA ALA A 150 -1.17 -3.56 -1.61
C ALA A 150 -0.08 -3.63 -2.69
N THR A 151 0.75 -4.67 -2.68
CA THR A 151 1.78 -4.91 -3.70
C THR A 151 1.16 -5.07 -5.09
N ILE A 152 0.08 -5.85 -5.22
CA ILE A 152 -0.64 -6.01 -6.49
C ILE A 152 -1.23 -4.67 -6.95
N ALA A 153 -1.73 -3.83 -6.04
CA ALA A 153 -2.21 -2.49 -6.39
C ALA A 153 -1.08 -1.61 -6.94
N ILE A 154 0.12 -1.67 -6.34
CA ILE A 154 1.31 -0.97 -6.87
C ILE A 154 1.67 -1.52 -8.25
N MET A 155 1.78 -2.84 -8.40
CA MET A 155 2.16 -3.47 -9.66
C MET A 155 1.18 -3.15 -10.79
N SER A 156 -0.12 -2.98 -10.48
CA SER A 156 -1.15 -2.63 -11.47
C SER A 156 -0.97 -1.25 -12.10
N ILE A 157 -0.13 -0.39 -11.54
CA ILE A 157 0.23 0.91 -12.11
C ILE A 157 1.25 0.76 -13.25
N TYR A 158 2.18 -0.19 -13.11
CA TYR A 158 3.38 -0.29 -13.95
C TYR A 158 3.39 -1.50 -14.88
N LYS A 159 2.58 -2.52 -14.60
CA LYS A 159 2.59 -3.80 -15.32
C LYS A 159 1.18 -4.22 -15.74
N ASP A 160 1.09 -4.89 -16.87
CA ASP A 160 -0.11 -5.62 -17.23
C ASP A 160 -0.27 -6.82 -16.29
N ILE A 161 -1.21 -6.70 -15.38
CA ILE A 161 -1.47 -7.72 -14.35
C ILE A 161 -1.81 -9.09 -14.96
N GLN A 162 -2.41 -9.13 -16.16
CA GLN A 162 -2.74 -10.40 -16.80
C GLN A 162 -1.49 -11.21 -17.16
N LYS A 163 -0.36 -10.55 -17.41
CA LYS A 163 0.93 -11.17 -17.77
C LYS A 163 1.78 -11.61 -16.57
N LEU A 164 1.40 -11.22 -15.33
CA LEU A 164 2.16 -11.63 -14.16
C LEU A 164 2.09 -13.13 -13.94
N ASP A 165 3.24 -13.76 -13.61
CA ASP A 165 3.28 -15.16 -13.22
C ASP A 165 2.46 -15.38 -11.93
N LYS A 166 1.70 -16.48 -11.90
CA LYS A 166 0.89 -16.86 -10.73
C LYS A 166 1.72 -17.28 -9.51
N ASN A 167 2.99 -17.60 -9.68
CA ASN A 167 3.92 -17.98 -8.60
C ASN A 167 4.80 -16.82 -8.14
N ILE A 168 4.67 -15.62 -8.69
CA ILE A 168 5.55 -14.47 -8.39
C ILE A 168 5.61 -14.11 -6.88
N PHE A 169 4.65 -14.57 -6.08
CA PHE A 169 4.57 -14.33 -4.64
C PHE A 169 4.73 -15.61 -3.81
N TYR A 170 5.25 -16.68 -4.41
CA TYR A 170 5.27 -18.02 -3.77
C TYR A 170 6.67 -18.43 -3.31
N ASP A 171 7.64 -17.68 -3.26
CA ASP A 171 8.99 -18.09 -2.79
C ASP A 171 9.09 -18.17 -1.26
#